data_3cee506b7cfc85cde87759e2890baa4a
#
_entry.id   3cee506b7cfc85cde87759e2890baa4a
#
_cell.length_a   1.000
_cell.length_b   1.000
_cell.length_c   1.000
_cell.angle_alpha   90.00
_cell.angle_beta   90.00
_cell.angle_gamma   90.00
#
_symmetry.space_group_name_H-M   'P 1'
#
loop_
_entity.id
_entity.type
_entity.pdbx_description
1 polymer ?
#
loop_
_entity_poly.entity_id
_entity_poly.type
_entity_poly.pdbx_seq_one_letter_code
_entity_poly.pdbx_strand_id
1 'polypeptide(L)'
;MKPEALLGVWTGTAHNSNGWDMKITISIIQPFEIGSMLGLFDIPLIPCSGTFRVISVRDETLELRAERLQGECGRAESDTLELRPDGTLLYVSKGKDWETRGILQHMD
;
A
#
# COMPACT_ATOMS: atom_id res chain seq x y z
N MET A 1 16.12 5.77 -2.81
CA MET A 1 14.84 6.51 -2.99
C MET A 1 14.77 7.65 -2.00
N LYS A 2 14.40 8.84 -2.48
CA LYS A 2 14.26 10.00 -1.61
C LYS A 2 12.99 9.88 -0.76
N PRO A 3 13.00 10.34 0.51
CA PRO A 3 11.82 10.22 1.37
C PRO A 3 10.55 10.84 0.80
N GLU A 4 10.65 11.90 0.01
CA GLU A 4 9.51 12.57 -0.60
C GLU A 4 9.07 11.98 -1.94
N ALA A 5 9.77 10.95 -2.44
CA ALA A 5 9.50 10.37 -3.76
C ALA A 5 8.10 9.80 -3.91
N LEU A 6 7.47 9.39 -2.81
CA LEU A 6 6.16 8.76 -2.84
C LEU A 6 5.02 9.70 -2.44
N LEU A 7 5.30 10.98 -2.19
CA LEU A 7 4.24 11.92 -1.78
C LEU A 7 3.13 12.00 -2.83
N GLY A 8 1.89 12.03 -2.37
CA GLY A 8 0.72 12.18 -3.23
C GLY A 8 -0.23 11.01 -3.15
N VAL A 9 -1.16 10.97 -4.09
CA VAL A 9 -2.20 9.95 -4.15
C VAL A 9 -1.88 8.96 -5.25
N TRP A 10 -1.95 7.68 -4.91
CA TRP A 10 -1.69 6.57 -5.83
C TRP A 10 -2.94 5.70 -5.91
N THR A 11 -3.33 5.30 -7.11
CA THR A 11 -4.52 4.49 -7.31
C THR A 11 -4.31 3.45 -8.41
N GLY A 12 -5.02 2.35 -8.29
CA GLY A 12 -4.98 1.28 -9.28
C GLY A 12 -5.89 0.12 -8.89
N THR A 13 -5.84 -0.92 -9.71
CA THR A 13 -6.59 -2.14 -9.44
C THR A 13 -5.64 -3.19 -8.89
N ALA A 14 -6.00 -3.76 -7.76
CA ALA A 14 -5.27 -4.86 -7.14
C ALA A 14 -6.04 -6.17 -7.35
N HIS A 15 -5.30 -7.25 -7.59
CA HIS A 15 -5.86 -8.58 -7.82
C HIS A 15 -5.58 -9.45 -6.61
N ASN A 16 -6.63 -10.01 -6.02
CA ASN A 16 -6.51 -10.93 -4.90
C ASN A 16 -6.45 -12.37 -5.42
N SER A 17 -5.62 -13.20 -4.79
CA SER A 17 -5.43 -14.60 -5.18
C SER A 17 -6.73 -15.43 -5.13
N ASN A 18 -7.75 -14.95 -4.42
CA ASN A 18 -9.07 -15.58 -4.39
C ASN A 18 -9.97 -15.17 -5.57
N GLY A 19 -9.42 -14.43 -6.55
CA GLY A 19 -10.12 -14.08 -7.78
C GLY A 19 -10.82 -12.72 -7.77
N TRP A 20 -10.55 -11.87 -6.78
CA TRP A 20 -11.18 -10.56 -6.65
C TRP A 20 -10.29 -9.47 -7.23
N ASP A 21 -10.91 -8.54 -7.95
CA ASP A 21 -10.25 -7.32 -8.39
C ASP A 21 -10.79 -6.16 -7.56
N MET A 22 -9.88 -5.38 -6.97
CA MET A 22 -10.26 -4.31 -6.05
C MET A 22 -9.52 -3.02 -6.39
N LYS A 23 -10.26 -1.92 -6.44
CA LYS A 23 -9.60 -0.61 -6.51
C LYS A 23 -8.99 -0.31 -5.16
N ILE A 24 -7.73 0.16 -5.17
CA ILE A 24 -7.06 0.66 -3.99
C ILE A 24 -6.56 2.06 -4.23
N THR A 25 -6.69 2.91 -3.21
CA THR A 25 -6.14 4.26 -3.21
C THR A 25 -5.25 4.41 -1.98
N ILE A 26 -4.02 4.88 -2.19
CA ILE A 26 -3.08 5.13 -1.11
C ILE A 26 -2.70 6.61 -1.16
N SER A 27 -2.95 7.32 -0.07
CA SER A 27 -2.63 8.74 0.05
C SER A 27 -1.41 8.89 0.96
N ILE A 28 -0.26 9.18 0.36
CA ILE A 28 1.00 9.34 1.11
C ILE A 28 1.15 10.82 1.43
N ILE A 29 1.00 11.14 2.71
CA ILE A 29 0.82 12.52 3.18
C ILE A 29 2.08 13.16 3.75
N GLN A 30 3.15 12.38 3.91
CA GLN A 30 4.41 12.92 4.41
C GLN A 30 5.57 12.08 3.88
N PRO A 31 6.80 12.64 3.86
CA PRO A 31 7.98 11.86 3.48
C PRO A 31 8.11 10.63 4.37
N PHE A 32 8.58 9.51 3.82
CA PHE A 32 8.68 8.30 4.61
C PHE A 32 9.83 8.40 5.62
N GLU A 33 9.58 7.82 6.79
CA GLU A 33 10.56 7.74 7.87
C GLU A 33 10.27 6.44 8.62
N ILE A 34 11.30 5.63 8.85
CA ILE A 34 11.14 4.36 9.55
C ILE A 34 10.53 4.61 10.93
N GLY A 35 9.48 3.88 11.26
CA GLY A 35 8.76 4.00 12.51
C GLY A 35 7.63 5.01 12.51
N SER A 36 7.44 5.76 11.42
CA SER A 36 6.40 6.78 11.33
C SER A 36 5.26 6.37 10.42
N MET A 37 4.09 6.99 10.63
CA MET A 37 2.95 6.83 9.77
C MET A 37 3.25 7.46 8.41
N LEU A 38 2.96 6.72 7.33
CA LEU A 38 3.22 7.14 5.97
C LEU A 38 2.01 7.83 5.34
N GLY A 39 0.85 7.25 5.54
CA GLY A 39 -0.36 7.74 4.89
C GLY A 39 -1.55 6.82 5.14
N LEU A 40 -2.56 6.97 4.29
CA LEU A 40 -3.85 6.31 4.42
C LEU A 40 -4.09 5.40 3.22
N PHE A 41 -4.81 4.31 3.43
CA PHE A 41 -5.26 3.48 2.31
C PHE A 41 -6.76 3.23 2.40
N ASP A 42 -7.38 3.00 1.24
CA ASP A 42 -8.80 2.76 1.12
C ASP A 42 -9.06 1.73 0.03
N ILE A 43 -9.81 0.68 0.38
CA ILE A 43 -10.25 -0.37 -0.54
C ILE A 43 -11.76 -0.50 -0.40
N PRO A 44 -12.55 0.27 -1.19
CA PRO A 44 -14.01 0.36 -0.99
C PRO A 44 -14.75 -0.96 -1.13
N LEU A 45 -14.26 -1.87 -1.96
CA LEU A 45 -14.98 -3.11 -2.26
C LEU A 45 -15.21 -3.99 -1.04
N ILE A 46 -14.19 -4.12 -0.14
CA ILE A 46 -14.30 -5.06 0.97
C ILE A 46 -15.21 -4.62 2.11
N PRO A 47 -15.54 -3.39 2.50
CA PRO A 47 -14.74 -2.19 2.55
C PRO A 47 -13.67 -2.25 3.63
N CYS A 48 -12.50 -1.71 3.32
CA CYS A 48 -11.38 -1.69 4.27
C CYS A 48 -10.59 -0.41 4.11
N SER A 49 -10.23 0.21 5.22
CA SER A 49 -9.38 1.39 5.21
C SER A 49 -8.49 1.39 6.45
N GLY A 50 -7.46 2.21 6.43
CA GLY A 50 -6.55 2.33 7.56
C GLY A 50 -5.36 3.21 7.23
N THR A 51 -4.31 3.09 8.06
CA THR A 51 -3.07 3.80 7.87
C THR A 51 -1.93 2.80 7.69
N PHE A 52 -0.83 3.26 7.07
CA PHE A 52 0.39 2.48 6.96
C PHE A 52 1.49 3.11 7.82
N ARG A 53 2.22 2.27 8.55
CA ARG A 53 3.44 2.65 9.26
C ARG A 53 4.64 2.04 8.53
N VAL A 54 5.71 2.81 8.37
CA VAL A 54 6.94 2.32 7.74
C VAL A 54 7.72 1.47 8.73
N ILE A 55 7.98 0.21 8.38
CA ILE A 55 8.74 -0.72 9.20
C ILE A 55 10.20 -0.74 8.78
N SER A 56 10.44 -0.83 7.47
CA SER A 56 11.81 -0.84 6.95
C SER A 56 11.83 -0.30 5.52
N VAL A 57 13.01 0.09 5.08
CA VAL A 57 13.26 0.56 3.72
C VAL A 57 14.42 -0.23 3.16
N ARG A 58 14.25 -0.81 1.97
CA ARG A 58 15.31 -1.51 1.27
C ARG A 58 15.25 -1.12 -0.21
N ASP A 59 16.31 -0.44 -0.68
CA ASP A 59 16.38 0.04 -2.07
C ASP A 59 15.13 0.86 -2.43
N GLU A 60 14.33 0.40 -3.37
CA GLU A 60 13.10 1.09 -3.80
C GLU A 60 11.84 0.52 -3.15
N THR A 61 11.98 -0.26 -2.08
CA THR A 61 10.86 -0.96 -1.45
C THR A 61 10.69 -0.53 0.01
N LEU A 62 9.44 -0.20 0.38
CA LEU A 62 9.04 0.02 1.76
C LEU A 62 8.31 -1.21 2.27
N GLU A 63 8.69 -1.68 3.46
CA GLU A 63 7.88 -2.64 4.21
C GLU A 63 7.00 -1.87 5.17
N LEU A 64 5.72 -2.18 5.18
CA LEU A 64 4.70 -1.44 5.90
C LEU A 64 3.93 -2.33 6.86
N ARG A 65 3.31 -1.70 7.86
CA ARG A 65 2.32 -2.34 8.71
C ARG A 65 1.03 -1.53 8.63
N ALA A 66 -0.08 -2.22 8.33
CA ALA A 66 -1.39 -1.60 8.35
C ALA A 66 -1.86 -1.43 9.80
N GLU A 67 -2.35 -0.24 10.13
CA GLU A 67 -2.82 0.11 11.46
C GLU A 67 -4.14 0.85 11.38
N ARG A 68 -4.83 0.99 12.51
CA ARG A 68 -6.10 1.72 12.63
C ARG A 68 -7.11 1.25 11.60
N LEU A 69 -7.20 -0.07 11.46
CA LEU A 69 -8.07 -0.68 10.45
C LEU A 69 -9.54 -0.43 10.75
N GLN A 70 -10.29 -0.09 9.70
CA GLN A 70 -11.74 0.08 9.76
C GLN A 70 -12.38 -0.73 8.64
N GLY A 71 -13.55 -1.29 8.94
CA GLY A 71 -14.27 -2.11 7.99
C GLY A 71 -13.86 -3.58 8.06
N GLU A 72 -14.00 -4.27 6.94
CA GLU A 72 -13.81 -5.73 6.87
C GLU A 72 -12.43 -6.10 6.34
N CYS A 73 -11.39 -5.58 6.98
CA CYS A 73 -10.02 -5.82 6.57
C CYS A 73 -9.57 -7.22 6.93
N GLY A 74 -8.97 -7.91 5.96
CA GLY A 74 -8.21 -9.12 6.24
C GLY A 74 -6.91 -8.76 6.98
N ARG A 75 -6.41 -9.71 7.78
CA ARG A 75 -5.16 -9.48 8.49
C ARG A 75 -3.98 -9.84 7.57
N ALA A 76 -3.23 -8.82 7.17
CA ALA A 76 -2.02 -9.03 6.40
C ALA A 76 -0.84 -9.36 7.31
N GLU A 77 0.02 -10.27 6.85
CA GLU A 77 1.29 -10.56 7.51
C GLU A 77 2.39 -9.65 6.99
N SER A 78 2.26 -9.16 5.76
CA SER A 78 3.21 -8.20 5.20
C SER A 78 2.54 -7.32 4.16
N ASP A 79 2.90 -6.04 4.15
CA ASP A 79 2.51 -5.08 3.13
C ASP A 79 3.77 -4.41 2.60
N THR A 80 3.90 -4.30 1.27
CA THR A 80 5.04 -3.64 0.65
C THR A 80 4.61 -2.69 -0.44
N LEU A 81 5.39 -1.63 -0.61
CA LEU A 81 5.28 -0.70 -1.73
C LEU A 81 6.65 -0.61 -2.39
N GLU A 82 6.70 -0.85 -3.69
CA GLU A 82 7.94 -0.75 -4.45
C GLU A 82 7.79 0.29 -5.55
N LEU A 83 8.67 1.29 -5.55
CA LEU A 83 8.72 2.28 -6.62
C LEU A 83 9.44 1.66 -7.82
N ARG A 84 8.76 1.58 -8.95
CA ARG A 84 9.28 0.95 -10.15
C ARG A 84 9.95 1.97 -11.06
N PRO A 85 10.87 1.52 -11.93
CA PRO A 85 11.58 2.43 -12.84
C PRO A 85 10.67 3.26 -13.75
N ASP A 86 9.47 2.75 -14.08
CA ASP A 86 8.51 3.46 -14.93
C ASP A 86 7.68 4.50 -14.17
N GLY A 87 7.94 4.69 -12.87
CA GLY A 87 7.21 5.66 -12.06
C GLY A 87 5.93 5.12 -11.43
N THR A 88 5.60 3.84 -11.67
CA THR A 88 4.47 3.20 -11.00
C THR A 88 4.88 2.63 -9.65
N LEU A 89 3.88 2.28 -8.85
CA LEU A 89 4.10 1.75 -7.51
C LEU A 89 3.51 0.34 -7.45
N LEU A 90 4.32 -0.66 -7.12
CA LEU A 90 3.82 -2.01 -6.93
C LEU A 90 3.40 -2.19 -5.48
N TYR A 91 2.11 -2.49 -5.28
CA TYR A 91 1.55 -2.79 -3.98
C TYR A 91 1.38 -4.30 -3.85
N VAL A 92 1.90 -4.87 -2.76
CA VAL A 92 1.72 -6.29 -2.45
C VAL A 92 1.33 -6.43 -0.99
N SER A 93 0.23 -7.12 -0.73
CA SER A 93 -0.24 -7.43 0.61
C SER A 93 -0.43 -8.93 0.72
N LYS A 94 0.20 -9.55 1.69
CA LYS A 94 0.16 -11.00 1.89
C LYS A 94 -0.42 -11.34 3.24
N GLY A 95 -1.46 -12.17 3.23
CA GLY A 95 -1.98 -12.80 4.43
C GLY A 95 -1.55 -14.25 4.50
N LYS A 96 -2.09 -15.00 5.46
CA LYS A 96 -1.74 -16.40 5.65
C LYS A 96 -2.08 -17.25 4.42
N ASP A 97 -3.27 -17.04 3.84
CA ASP A 97 -3.77 -17.87 2.75
C ASP A 97 -4.16 -17.06 1.52
N TRP A 98 -3.66 -15.83 1.40
CA TRP A 98 -4.01 -14.96 0.28
C TRP A 98 -2.90 -13.97 -0.03
N GLU A 99 -2.92 -13.47 -1.25
CA GLU A 99 -2.05 -12.39 -1.70
C GLU A 99 -2.87 -11.42 -2.54
N THR A 100 -2.64 -10.12 -2.32
CA THR A 100 -3.22 -9.05 -3.13
C THR A 100 -2.08 -8.29 -3.77
N ARG A 101 -2.16 -8.05 -5.08
CA ARG A 101 -1.09 -7.42 -5.84
C ARG A 101 -1.65 -6.46 -6.87
N GLY A 102 -1.08 -5.28 -6.97
CA GLY A 102 -1.54 -4.30 -7.95
C GLY A 102 -0.48 -3.27 -8.30
N ILE A 103 -0.63 -2.71 -9.49
CA ILE A 103 0.20 -1.61 -9.97
C ILE A 103 -0.60 -0.32 -9.81
N LEU A 104 -0.03 0.64 -9.08
CA LEU A 104 -0.68 1.91 -8.79
C LEU A 104 0.00 3.02 -9.57
N GLN A 105 -0.80 3.98 -10.00
CA GLN A 105 -0.31 5.15 -10.72
C GLN A 105 -0.52 6.40 -9.87
N HIS A 106 0.43 7.31 -9.97
CA HIS A 106 0.34 8.58 -9.28
C HIS A 106 -0.75 9.43 -9.91
N MET A 107 -1.62 9.99 -9.09
CA MET A 107 -2.67 10.91 -9.55
C MET A 107 -2.12 12.32 -9.53
N ASP A 108 -2.21 12.97 -10.67
CA ASP A 108 -1.77 14.35 -10.83
C ASP A 108 -2.84 15.34 -10.36
#